data_b8184d1d6bebef17a10a5d61fbd4671f
#
_entry.id   b8184d1d6bebef17a10a5d61fbd4671f
#
_cell.length_a   1.000
_cell.length_b   1.000
_cell.length_c   1.000
_cell.angle_alpha   90.00
_cell.angle_beta   90.00
_cell.angle_gamma   90.00
#
_symmetry.space_group_name_H-M   'P 1'
#
loop_
_entity.id
_entity.type
_entity.pdbx_description
1 polymer ?
#
loop_
_entity_poly.entity_id
_entity_poly.type
_entity_poly.pdbx_seq_one_letter_code
_entity_poly.pdbx_strand_id
1 'polypeptide(L)'
;MQKLKSVDIPIDVLIVDMDWHETWGLRKKNPAKDEYGQRIGWTGYTWQKELFPSPANFLRWTENEQLKVALNLHPASGIQPYEDVYEPFTREYGWTEKGKSVPFHIDEQKWADAYFKTVLNPMERQGVDFWWLDWQQWMESKFTPGLSNTFWLNYTFFHHAEQQNPALRPFIYHRWGGLGSHRYPLAFSGDTYAKWETLAFLPYFTATSSNVNYGYWGHDIGGHMFKKETKATDPELYTRWLQYGVFTPIFKTHSTKDPRIERYLWFFPDHLFVMREPSDCA
;
A
#
# COMPACT_ATOMS: atom_id res chain seq x y z
N MET A 1 9.03 3.81 -16.74
CA MET A 1 10.44 3.36 -16.82
C MET A 1 11.25 4.14 -17.85
N GLN A 2 10.93 4.14 -19.16
CA GLN A 2 11.74 4.85 -20.17
C GLN A 2 12.02 6.31 -19.79
N LYS A 3 11.02 7.04 -19.29
CA LYS A 3 11.18 8.43 -18.88
C LYS A 3 12.09 8.56 -17.65
N LEU A 4 11.96 7.70 -16.65
CA LEU A 4 12.86 7.68 -15.49
C LEU A 4 14.30 7.43 -15.91
N LYS A 5 14.52 6.42 -16.76
CA LYS A 5 15.86 6.13 -17.32
C LYS A 5 16.40 7.31 -18.13
N SER A 6 15.55 8.03 -18.89
CA SER A 6 15.99 9.17 -19.71
C SER A 6 16.39 10.41 -18.89
N VAL A 7 15.97 10.50 -17.65
CA VAL A 7 16.33 11.55 -16.69
C VAL A 7 17.23 11.03 -15.57
N ASP A 8 17.71 9.77 -15.70
CA ASP A 8 18.68 9.13 -14.81
C ASP A 8 18.21 9.06 -13.34
N ILE A 9 16.95 8.66 -13.15
CA ILE A 9 16.36 8.45 -11.82
C ILE A 9 16.21 6.95 -11.59
N PRO A 10 16.98 6.38 -10.63
CA PRO A 10 16.83 4.97 -10.24
C PRO A 10 15.53 4.74 -9.50
N ILE A 11 14.96 3.56 -9.65
CA ILE A 11 13.89 3.05 -8.81
C ILE A 11 14.05 1.54 -8.59
N ASP A 12 13.73 1.08 -7.38
CA ASP A 12 13.83 -0.33 -6.99
C ASP A 12 12.44 -0.97 -6.85
N VAL A 13 11.44 -0.17 -6.47
CA VAL A 13 10.11 -0.67 -6.11
C VAL A 13 9.02 0.10 -6.85
N LEU A 14 8.10 -0.64 -7.43
CA LEU A 14 6.85 -0.13 -7.95
C LEU A 14 5.71 -0.47 -6.99
N ILE A 15 5.13 0.57 -6.38
CA ILE A 15 3.97 0.42 -5.51
C ILE A 15 2.71 0.74 -6.32
N VAL A 16 1.79 -0.21 -6.40
CA VAL A 16 0.51 -0.04 -7.11
C VAL A 16 -0.59 0.14 -6.08
N ASP A 17 -1.20 1.32 -6.09
CA ASP A 17 -2.29 1.67 -5.19
C ASP A 17 -3.59 0.96 -5.58
N MET A 18 -4.64 1.15 -4.80
CA MET A 18 -5.88 0.37 -4.80
C MET A 18 -6.55 0.16 -6.16
N ASP A 19 -6.30 1.00 -7.15
CA ASP A 19 -6.86 0.83 -8.51
C ASP A 19 -6.23 -0.36 -9.28
N TRP A 20 -5.31 -1.13 -8.67
CA TRP A 20 -4.86 -2.40 -9.24
C TRP A 20 -5.98 -3.45 -9.28
N HIS A 21 -6.92 -3.36 -8.34
CA HIS A 21 -8.11 -4.21 -8.29
C HIS A 21 -9.37 -3.43 -8.70
N GLU A 22 -10.47 -4.14 -8.88
CA GLU A 22 -11.76 -3.53 -9.16
C GLU A 22 -12.25 -2.70 -7.97
N THR A 23 -12.35 -1.39 -8.18
CA THR A 23 -12.81 -0.41 -7.18
C THR A 23 -14.23 0.07 -7.48
N TRP A 24 -14.80 0.88 -6.57
CA TRP A 24 -16.09 1.53 -6.82
C TRP A 24 -16.03 2.41 -8.07
N GLY A 25 -17.08 2.37 -8.85
CA GLY A 25 -17.21 3.13 -10.09
C GLY A 25 -16.77 2.39 -11.34
N LEU A 26 -15.99 1.33 -11.23
CA LEU A 26 -15.58 0.48 -12.34
C LEU A 26 -16.54 -0.70 -12.55
N ARG A 27 -17.22 -1.15 -11.48
CA ARG A 27 -18.36 -2.08 -11.58
C ARG A 27 -19.67 -1.34 -11.34
N LYS A 28 -20.38 -1.00 -12.40
CA LYS A 28 -21.71 -0.32 -12.33
C LYS A 28 -22.81 -1.11 -11.60
N LYS A 29 -22.57 -2.36 -11.24
CA LYS A 29 -23.55 -3.26 -10.63
C LYS A 29 -23.30 -3.58 -9.16
N ASN A 30 -22.25 -3.07 -8.54
CA ASN A 30 -21.96 -3.35 -7.15
C ASN A 30 -22.81 -2.46 -6.24
N PRO A 31 -23.41 -3.02 -5.19
CA PRO A 31 -24.07 -2.22 -4.16
C PRO A 31 -23.02 -1.31 -3.48
N ALA A 32 -23.48 -0.17 -2.95
CA ALA A 32 -22.59 0.76 -2.25
C ALA A 32 -22.06 0.20 -0.92
N LYS A 33 -22.78 -0.77 -0.34
CA LYS A 33 -22.43 -1.48 0.90
C LYS A 33 -22.82 -2.94 0.79
N ASP A 34 -22.07 -3.79 1.48
CA ASP A 34 -22.42 -5.20 1.66
C ASP A 34 -23.54 -5.38 2.71
N GLU A 35 -23.93 -6.62 2.94
CA GLU A 35 -24.97 -7.01 3.93
C GLU A 35 -24.53 -6.75 5.37
N TYR A 36 -23.24 -6.50 5.63
CA TYR A 36 -22.70 -6.13 6.92
C TYR A 36 -22.52 -4.60 7.07
N GLY A 37 -22.98 -3.83 6.08
CA GLY A 37 -22.90 -2.37 6.06
C GLY A 37 -21.53 -1.80 5.68
N GLN A 38 -20.61 -2.63 5.15
CA GLN A 38 -19.29 -2.19 4.71
C GLN A 38 -19.37 -1.53 3.35
N ARG A 39 -18.62 -0.46 3.15
CA ARG A 39 -18.49 0.17 1.84
C ARG A 39 -17.67 -0.72 0.91
N ILE A 40 -18.31 -1.19 -0.15
CA ILE A 40 -17.65 -1.99 -1.17
C ILE A 40 -16.76 -1.13 -2.07
N GLY A 41 -15.64 -1.70 -2.50
CA GLY A 41 -14.72 -1.10 -3.49
C GLY A 41 -13.43 -0.50 -2.92
N TRP A 42 -13.29 -0.36 -1.59
CA TRP A 42 -11.99 -0.16 -0.96
C TRP A 42 -11.20 -1.47 -0.95
N THR A 43 -11.85 -2.54 -0.52
CA THR A 43 -11.30 -3.89 -0.56
C THR A 43 -11.52 -4.50 -1.94
N GLY A 44 -10.54 -5.22 -2.45
CA GLY A 44 -10.65 -6.01 -3.67
C GLY A 44 -9.41 -6.86 -3.91
N TYR A 45 -9.62 -7.97 -4.63
CA TYR A 45 -8.59 -8.97 -4.94
C TYR A 45 -8.65 -9.43 -6.40
N THR A 46 -9.54 -8.83 -7.18
CA THR A 46 -9.70 -9.11 -8.61
C THR A 46 -9.03 -8.01 -9.42
N TRP A 47 -8.08 -8.35 -10.26
CA TRP A 47 -7.37 -7.40 -11.09
C TRP A 47 -8.29 -6.55 -11.95
N GLN A 48 -8.06 -5.23 -11.96
CA GLN A 48 -8.74 -4.29 -12.83
C GLN A 48 -8.26 -4.46 -14.28
N LYS A 49 -9.08 -5.15 -15.08
CA LYS A 49 -8.69 -5.54 -16.45
C LYS A 49 -8.57 -4.38 -17.43
N GLU A 50 -9.22 -3.25 -17.16
CA GLU A 50 -9.07 -2.04 -18.01
C GLU A 50 -7.68 -1.42 -17.84
N LEU A 51 -7.12 -1.43 -16.62
CA LEU A 51 -5.78 -0.91 -16.33
C LEU A 51 -4.70 -1.99 -16.50
N PHE A 52 -5.01 -3.22 -16.16
CA PHE A 52 -4.10 -4.38 -16.23
C PHE A 52 -4.74 -5.48 -17.08
N PRO A 53 -4.80 -5.33 -18.42
CA PRO A 53 -5.43 -6.33 -19.29
C PRO A 53 -4.80 -7.72 -19.17
N SER A 54 -3.51 -7.79 -18.85
CA SER A 54 -2.76 -9.01 -18.60
C SER A 54 -1.85 -8.82 -17.38
N PRO A 55 -2.33 -9.13 -16.17
CA PRO A 55 -1.52 -9.02 -14.94
C PRO A 55 -0.21 -9.81 -15.02
N ALA A 56 -0.24 -11.01 -15.60
CA ALA A 56 0.96 -11.83 -15.76
C ALA A 56 2.02 -11.17 -16.67
N ASN A 57 1.60 -10.45 -17.72
CA ASN A 57 2.54 -9.70 -18.56
C ASN A 57 3.09 -8.48 -17.84
N PHE A 58 2.25 -7.81 -17.04
CA PHE A 58 2.66 -6.69 -16.21
C PHE A 58 3.73 -7.14 -15.19
N LEU A 59 3.48 -8.19 -14.44
CA LEU A 59 4.42 -8.70 -13.43
C LEU A 59 5.72 -9.23 -14.06
N ARG A 60 5.63 -9.90 -15.21
CA ARG A 60 6.84 -10.29 -15.97
C ARG A 60 7.64 -9.09 -16.47
N TRP A 61 6.97 -8.03 -16.88
CA TRP A 61 7.64 -6.80 -17.27
C TRP A 61 8.37 -6.16 -16.07
N THR A 62 7.77 -6.10 -14.89
CA THR A 62 8.44 -5.57 -13.68
C THR A 62 9.66 -6.41 -13.31
N GLU A 63 9.58 -7.73 -13.41
CA GLU A 63 10.72 -8.65 -13.20
C GLU A 63 11.85 -8.36 -14.20
N ASN A 64 11.53 -8.19 -15.49
CA ASN A 64 12.53 -7.86 -16.52
C ASN A 64 13.17 -6.47 -16.30
N GLU A 65 12.45 -5.54 -15.72
CA GLU A 65 12.96 -4.21 -15.33
C GLU A 65 13.70 -4.24 -13.97
N GLN A 66 13.79 -5.41 -13.33
CA GLN A 66 14.39 -5.62 -12.00
C GLN A 66 13.70 -4.85 -10.88
N LEU A 67 12.39 -4.59 -11.02
CA LEU A 67 11.58 -3.90 -10.02
C LEU A 67 10.91 -4.89 -9.08
N LYS A 68 10.90 -4.56 -7.81
CA LYS A 68 10.01 -5.18 -6.84
C LYS A 68 8.61 -4.56 -6.94
N VAL A 69 7.58 -5.37 -6.69
CA VAL A 69 6.18 -4.94 -6.80
C VAL A 69 5.46 -5.11 -5.48
N ALA A 70 4.87 -4.01 -5.01
CA ALA A 70 3.91 -4.03 -3.90
C ALA A 70 2.51 -3.66 -4.39
N LEU A 71 1.51 -4.39 -3.92
CA LEU A 71 0.10 -4.05 -4.13
C LEU A 71 -0.54 -3.59 -2.83
N ASN A 72 -1.36 -2.54 -2.94
CA ASN A 72 -2.11 -1.98 -1.83
C ASN A 72 -3.26 -2.89 -1.40
N LEU A 73 -3.51 -3.01 -0.10
CA LEU A 73 -4.60 -3.78 0.50
C LEU A 73 -5.39 -2.94 1.52
N HIS A 74 -6.71 -2.97 1.37
CA HIS A 74 -7.69 -2.44 2.30
C HIS A 74 -8.68 -3.57 2.68
N PRO A 75 -8.34 -4.48 3.59
CA PRO A 75 -9.05 -5.77 3.70
C PRO A 75 -10.39 -5.73 4.42
N ALA A 76 -10.83 -4.58 4.94
CA ALA A 76 -11.95 -4.45 5.87
C ALA A 76 -13.30 -5.02 5.38
N SER A 77 -13.56 -5.04 4.08
CA SER A 77 -14.82 -5.59 3.52
C SER A 77 -14.78 -7.11 3.32
N GLY A 78 -13.69 -7.78 3.70
CA GLY A 78 -13.57 -9.23 3.54
C GLY A 78 -13.59 -9.69 2.09
N ILE A 79 -14.18 -10.84 1.80
CA ILE A 79 -14.21 -11.42 0.44
C ILE A 79 -15.59 -11.29 -0.15
N GLN A 80 -15.69 -10.62 -1.29
CA GLN A 80 -16.98 -10.32 -1.93
C GLN A 80 -17.35 -11.39 -2.97
N PRO A 81 -18.67 -11.68 -3.16
CA PRO A 81 -19.14 -12.72 -4.08
C PRO A 81 -18.75 -12.52 -5.55
N TYR A 82 -18.40 -11.32 -5.96
CA TYR A 82 -17.98 -11.00 -7.32
C TYR A 82 -16.48 -11.15 -7.57
N GLU A 83 -15.69 -11.41 -6.52
CA GLU A 83 -14.24 -11.57 -6.63
C GLU A 83 -13.88 -12.91 -7.29
N ASP A 84 -12.86 -12.91 -8.12
CA ASP A 84 -12.35 -14.14 -8.73
C ASP A 84 -11.87 -15.15 -7.68
N VAL A 85 -11.49 -14.65 -6.50
CA VAL A 85 -11.03 -15.45 -5.35
C VAL A 85 -12.17 -15.98 -4.47
N TYR A 86 -13.42 -15.57 -4.69
CA TYR A 86 -14.54 -15.92 -3.81
C TYR A 86 -14.77 -17.44 -3.69
N GLU A 87 -14.91 -18.13 -4.80
CA GLU A 87 -15.16 -19.57 -4.81
C GLU A 87 -13.99 -20.41 -4.23
N PRO A 88 -12.70 -20.13 -4.59
CA PRO A 88 -11.57 -20.78 -3.93
C PRO A 88 -11.53 -20.52 -2.43
N PHE A 89 -11.73 -19.27 -2.00
CA PHE A 89 -11.70 -18.88 -0.59
C PHE A 89 -12.82 -19.54 0.21
N THR A 90 -14.07 -19.43 -0.25
CA THR A 90 -15.24 -19.97 0.47
C THR A 90 -15.18 -21.48 0.63
N ARG A 91 -14.63 -22.19 -0.35
CA ARG A 91 -14.40 -23.65 -0.28
C ARG A 91 -13.34 -23.98 0.77
N GLU A 92 -12.22 -23.28 0.78
CA GLU A 92 -11.12 -23.51 1.72
C GLU A 92 -11.54 -23.16 3.17
N TYR A 93 -12.17 -22.00 3.33
CA TYR A 93 -12.66 -21.55 4.63
C TYR A 93 -13.86 -22.38 5.15
N GLY A 94 -14.64 -22.96 4.23
CA GLY A 94 -15.89 -23.69 4.57
C GLY A 94 -17.09 -22.76 4.81
N TRP A 95 -17.14 -21.64 4.10
CA TRP A 95 -18.25 -20.70 4.15
C TRP A 95 -19.52 -21.32 3.54
N THR A 96 -20.65 -21.25 4.28
CA THR A 96 -21.90 -21.92 3.89
C THR A 96 -22.94 -20.96 3.30
N GLU A 97 -22.83 -19.66 3.55
CA GLU A 97 -23.77 -18.66 3.07
C GLU A 97 -23.45 -18.23 1.64
N LYS A 98 -23.81 -19.08 0.68
CA LYS A 98 -23.52 -18.85 -0.75
C LYS A 98 -24.03 -17.51 -1.25
N GLY A 99 -23.18 -16.80 -1.98
CA GLY A 99 -23.51 -15.51 -2.58
C GLY A 99 -23.51 -14.33 -1.60
N LYS A 100 -23.18 -14.55 -0.34
CA LYS A 100 -22.95 -13.47 0.63
C LYS A 100 -21.48 -13.19 0.81
N SER A 101 -21.16 -11.95 1.18
CA SER A 101 -19.80 -11.55 1.52
C SER A 101 -19.28 -12.33 2.72
N VAL A 102 -18.00 -12.71 2.69
CA VAL A 102 -17.35 -13.29 3.86
C VAL A 102 -16.71 -12.17 4.65
N PRO A 103 -17.11 -11.91 5.91
CA PRO A 103 -16.54 -10.83 6.71
C PRO A 103 -15.04 -10.98 6.90
N PHE A 104 -14.33 -9.85 7.07
CA PHE A 104 -12.91 -9.84 7.40
C PHE A 104 -12.70 -10.36 8.83
N HIS A 105 -12.03 -11.51 8.95
CA HIS A 105 -11.82 -12.22 10.21
C HIS A 105 -10.38 -12.76 10.31
N ILE A 106 -9.40 -11.87 10.12
CA ILE A 106 -7.96 -12.24 10.14
C ILE A 106 -7.48 -12.77 11.49
N ASP A 107 -8.21 -12.55 12.56
CA ASP A 107 -7.95 -13.07 13.90
C ASP A 107 -8.43 -14.52 14.12
N GLU A 108 -9.16 -15.11 13.17
CA GLU A 108 -9.42 -16.53 13.11
C GLU A 108 -8.38 -17.26 12.25
N GLN A 109 -7.66 -18.21 12.83
CA GLN A 109 -6.61 -18.95 12.14
C GLN A 109 -7.08 -19.57 10.81
N LYS A 110 -8.24 -20.22 10.82
CA LYS A 110 -8.79 -20.86 9.63
C LYS A 110 -9.09 -19.87 8.51
N TRP A 111 -9.58 -18.68 8.87
CA TRP A 111 -9.82 -17.60 7.91
C TRP A 111 -8.49 -17.09 7.32
N ALA A 112 -7.50 -16.86 8.19
CA ALA A 112 -6.18 -16.41 7.79
C ALA A 112 -5.50 -17.42 6.85
N ASP A 113 -5.55 -18.72 7.18
CA ASP A 113 -4.99 -19.79 6.35
C ASP A 113 -5.64 -19.84 4.97
N ALA A 114 -6.98 -19.75 4.91
CA ALA A 114 -7.71 -19.70 3.66
C ALA A 114 -7.35 -18.45 2.84
N TYR A 115 -7.19 -17.29 3.51
CA TYR A 115 -6.84 -16.03 2.87
C TYR A 115 -5.45 -16.07 2.24
N PHE A 116 -4.44 -16.48 2.98
CA PHE A 116 -3.11 -16.63 2.40
C PHE A 116 -3.09 -17.66 1.28
N LYS A 117 -3.66 -18.84 1.51
CA LYS A 117 -3.61 -19.94 0.56
C LYS A 117 -4.30 -19.64 -0.77
N THR A 118 -5.46 -18.99 -0.73
CA THR A 118 -6.32 -18.86 -1.91
C THR A 118 -6.36 -17.45 -2.51
N VAL A 119 -5.97 -16.43 -1.76
CA VAL A 119 -6.01 -15.04 -2.21
C VAL A 119 -4.61 -14.51 -2.48
N LEU A 120 -3.73 -14.48 -1.47
CA LEU A 120 -2.45 -13.79 -1.57
C LEU A 120 -1.34 -14.63 -2.21
N ASN A 121 -1.12 -15.85 -1.76
CA ASN A 121 -0.05 -16.72 -2.29
C ASN A 121 -0.15 -16.98 -3.80
N PRO A 122 -1.35 -17.08 -4.43
CA PRO A 122 -1.43 -17.16 -5.88
C PRO A 122 -0.87 -15.92 -6.59
N MET A 123 -1.06 -14.72 -6.03
CA MET A 123 -0.54 -13.48 -6.58
C MET A 123 0.98 -13.34 -6.35
N GLU A 124 1.47 -13.76 -5.19
CA GLU A 124 2.90 -13.82 -4.89
C GLU A 124 3.64 -14.75 -5.86
N ARG A 125 3.07 -15.92 -6.14
CA ARG A 125 3.62 -16.84 -7.17
C ARG A 125 3.59 -16.28 -8.59
N GLN A 126 2.76 -15.28 -8.85
CA GLN A 126 2.72 -14.57 -10.14
C GLN A 126 3.75 -13.45 -10.25
N GLY A 127 4.36 -13.03 -9.11
CA GLY A 127 5.39 -12.00 -9.09
C GLY A 127 5.09 -10.76 -8.25
N VAL A 128 4.08 -10.81 -7.37
CA VAL A 128 3.92 -9.79 -6.33
C VAL A 128 4.92 -10.08 -5.22
N ASP A 129 5.79 -9.11 -4.89
CA ASP A 129 6.89 -9.31 -3.95
C ASP A 129 6.48 -9.10 -2.49
N PHE A 130 5.60 -8.13 -2.22
CA PHE A 130 5.11 -7.85 -0.87
C PHE A 130 3.81 -7.03 -0.90
N TRP A 131 3.23 -6.80 0.29
CA TRP A 131 1.92 -6.16 0.43
C TRP A 131 2.03 -4.81 1.13
N TRP A 132 1.24 -3.85 0.65
CA TRP A 132 1.01 -2.59 1.32
C TRP A 132 -0.31 -2.65 2.10
N LEU A 133 -0.21 -2.78 3.42
CA LEU A 133 -1.34 -2.85 4.36
C LEU A 133 -1.80 -1.43 4.72
N ASP A 134 -2.85 -0.96 4.10
CA ASP A 134 -3.33 0.41 4.29
C ASP A 134 -4.47 0.48 5.33
N TRP A 135 -5.06 1.64 5.50
CA TRP A 135 -5.86 2.03 6.66
C TRP A 135 -7.22 1.35 6.82
N GLN A 136 -7.86 0.90 5.76
CA GLN A 136 -9.17 0.22 5.81
C GLN A 136 -9.03 -1.23 6.31
N GLN A 137 -8.83 -1.36 7.62
CA GLN A 137 -8.62 -2.64 8.31
C GLN A 137 -9.55 -2.83 9.50
N TRP A 138 -10.31 -1.80 9.91
CA TRP A 138 -10.89 -1.54 11.22
C TRP A 138 -9.84 -1.31 12.31
N MET A 139 -10.15 -0.46 13.28
CA MET A 139 -9.24 -0.18 14.42
C MET A 139 -9.05 -1.42 15.29
N GLU A 140 -10.16 -2.11 15.58
CA GLU A 140 -10.19 -3.34 16.37
C GLU A 140 -10.91 -4.45 15.61
N SER A 141 -10.57 -5.69 15.94
CA SER A 141 -11.31 -6.84 15.48
C SER A 141 -12.78 -6.76 15.94
N LYS A 142 -13.69 -7.13 15.05
CA LYS A 142 -15.10 -7.24 15.37
C LYS A 142 -15.45 -8.51 16.15
N PHE A 143 -14.52 -9.46 16.18
CA PHE A 143 -14.71 -10.78 16.74
C PHE A 143 -13.90 -10.97 18.03
N THR A 144 -12.75 -10.30 18.15
CA THR A 144 -11.90 -10.37 19.34
C THR A 144 -11.77 -8.96 19.96
N PRO A 145 -12.58 -8.64 20.99
CA PRO A 145 -12.58 -7.32 21.62
C PRO A 145 -11.20 -6.93 22.15
N GLY A 146 -10.80 -5.68 21.94
CA GLY A 146 -9.52 -5.14 22.37
C GLY A 146 -8.31 -5.53 21.52
N LEU A 147 -8.49 -6.38 20.50
CA LEU A 147 -7.41 -6.73 19.57
C LEU A 147 -7.31 -5.68 18.47
N SER A 148 -6.19 -4.96 18.42
CA SER A 148 -5.88 -4.04 17.32
C SER A 148 -5.68 -4.80 16.01
N ASN A 149 -6.53 -4.55 15.02
CA ASN A 149 -6.40 -5.15 13.69
C ASN A 149 -5.08 -4.76 13.01
N THR A 150 -4.66 -3.51 13.12
CA THR A 150 -3.40 -3.07 12.51
C THR A 150 -2.21 -3.86 13.06
N PHE A 151 -2.13 -4.03 14.39
CA PHE A 151 -1.06 -4.80 15.00
C PHE A 151 -1.14 -6.28 14.63
N TRP A 152 -2.34 -6.86 14.67
CA TRP A 152 -2.55 -8.28 14.37
C TRP A 152 -2.29 -8.60 12.89
N LEU A 153 -2.71 -7.71 12.00
CA LEU A 153 -2.46 -7.84 10.56
C LEU A 153 -0.96 -7.80 10.27
N ASN A 154 -0.23 -6.84 10.86
CA ASN A 154 1.21 -6.75 10.71
C ASN A 154 1.91 -8.01 11.22
N TYR A 155 1.51 -8.52 12.40
CA TYR A 155 2.02 -9.77 12.94
C TYR A 155 1.77 -10.95 11.98
N THR A 156 0.54 -11.11 11.54
CA THR A 156 0.13 -12.24 10.70
C THR A 156 0.84 -12.24 9.34
N PHE A 157 0.89 -11.09 8.67
CA PHE A 157 1.56 -10.95 7.37
C PHE A 157 3.07 -11.13 7.47
N PHE A 158 3.69 -10.54 8.49
CA PHE A 158 5.13 -10.65 8.69
C PHE A 158 5.57 -12.11 8.92
N HIS A 159 4.90 -12.82 9.82
CA HIS A 159 5.22 -14.22 10.10
C HIS A 159 4.84 -15.16 8.95
N HIS A 160 3.79 -14.85 8.21
CA HIS A 160 3.49 -15.58 6.97
C HIS A 160 4.63 -15.43 5.96
N ALA A 161 5.10 -14.22 5.70
CA ALA A 161 6.23 -13.98 4.79
C ALA A 161 7.52 -14.70 5.25
N GLU A 162 7.81 -14.70 6.56
CA GLU A 162 8.92 -15.42 7.16
C GLU A 162 8.85 -16.94 6.90
N GLN A 163 7.66 -17.52 7.04
CA GLN A 163 7.43 -18.95 6.81
C GLN A 163 7.50 -19.32 5.32
N GLN A 164 7.02 -18.44 4.42
CA GLN A 164 7.04 -18.70 2.98
C GLN A 164 8.47 -18.70 2.41
N ASN A 165 9.34 -17.84 2.91
CA ASN A 165 10.73 -17.78 2.47
C ASN A 165 11.70 -17.52 3.63
N PRO A 166 12.08 -18.54 4.39
CA PRO A 166 12.98 -18.39 5.55
C PRO A 166 14.38 -17.88 5.21
N ALA A 167 14.77 -17.89 3.94
CA ALA A 167 16.07 -17.38 3.49
C ALA A 167 16.07 -15.85 3.30
N LEU A 168 14.90 -15.24 3.23
CA LEU A 168 14.74 -13.78 3.06
C LEU A 168 14.24 -13.15 4.36
N ARG A 169 14.65 -11.91 4.59
CA ARG A 169 14.06 -11.11 5.67
C ARG A 169 12.62 -10.77 5.30
N PRO A 170 11.65 -11.04 6.17
CA PRO A 170 10.26 -10.69 5.94
C PRO A 170 10.09 -9.18 5.73
N PHE A 171 9.20 -8.81 4.84
CA PHE A 171 8.98 -7.44 4.44
C PHE A 171 7.49 -7.18 4.24
N ILE A 172 6.96 -6.17 4.94
CA ILE A 172 5.61 -5.64 4.74
C ILE A 172 5.69 -4.12 4.73
N TYR A 173 4.80 -3.48 4.01
CA TYR A 173 4.66 -2.03 4.02
C TYR A 173 3.33 -1.67 4.66
N HIS A 174 3.34 -0.98 5.80
CA HIS A 174 2.13 -0.69 6.55
C HIS A 174 2.08 0.77 7.01
N ARG A 175 0.97 1.18 7.59
CA ARG A 175 0.73 2.59 7.89
C ARG A 175 1.19 2.96 9.30
N TRP A 176 0.51 2.47 10.31
CA TRP A 176 0.80 2.78 11.72
C TRP A 176 0.53 1.55 12.57
N GLY A 177 0.88 1.62 13.85
CA GLY A 177 0.64 0.47 14.72
C GLY A 177 0.81 0.81 16.22
N GLY A 178 1.64 1.75 16.57
CA GLY A 178 1.95 2.08 17.98
C GLY A 178 3.14 1.29 18.54
N LEU A 179 3.22 1.21 19.86
CA LEU A 179 4.31 0.52 20.55
C LEU A 179 4.37 -0.96 20.14
N GLY A 180 5.57 -1.42 19.82
CA GLY A 180 5.81 -2.79 19.37
C GLY A 180 5.80 -2.98 17.86
N SER A 181 5.32 -2.02 17.05
CA SER A 181 5.26 -2.13 15.58
C SER A 181 6.62 -2.10 14.91
N HIS A 182 7.68 -1.69 15.60
CA HIS A 182 9.06 -1.81 15.14
C HIS A 182 9.48 -3.24 14.77
N ARG A 183 8.75 -4.25 15.26
CA ARG A 183 8.96 -5.67 14.95
C ARG A 183 8.57 -6.01 13.49
N TYR A 184 7.75 -5.19 12.87
CA TYR A 184 7.14 -5.46 11.56
C TYR A 184 7.44 -4.29 10.60
N PRO A 185 8.68 -4.15 10.12
CA PRO A 185 9.01 -3.11 9.16
C PRO A 185 8.37 -3.41 7.79
N LEU A 186 8.02 -2.42 7.03
CA LEU A 186 8.24 -0.98 7.12
C LEU A 186 6.92 -0.22 7.38
N ALA A 187 7.04 1.08 7.73
CA ALA A 187 5.86 1.93 7.86
C ALA A 187 6.02 3.32 7.21
N PHE A 188 4.91 4.03 7.07
CA PHE A 188 4.87 5.41 6.61
C PHE A 188 3.82 6.24 7.36
N SER A 189 3.94 7.57 7.27
CA SER A 189 3.10 8.49 8.04
C SER A 189 1.65 8.60 7.54
N GLY A 190 1.32 8.03 6.40
CA GLY A 190 -0.03 8.11 5.82
C GLY A 190 -0.32 9.44 5.13
N ASP A 191 -1.60 9.77 5.03
CA ASP A 191 -2.14 10.89 4.27
C ASP A 191 -1.86 12.22 4.96
N THR A 192 -0.73 12.81 4.68
CA THR A 192 -0.37 14.13 5.20
C THR A 192 -0.68 15.23 4.19
N TYR A 193 -0.90 16.44 4.68
CA TYR A 193 -1.14 17.59 3.80
C TYR A 193 0.15 18.09 3.14
N ALA A 194 0.07 18.37 1.84
CA ALA A 194 1.13 19.01 1.06
C ALA A 194 1.28 20.48 1.47
N LYS A 195 2.03 20.75 2.55
CA LYS A 195 2.26 22.09 3.08
C LYS A 195 3.55 22.18 3.90
N TRP A 196 4.11 23.35 4.02
CA TRP A 196 5.35 23.63 4.72
C TRP A 196 5.35 23.22 6.20
N GLU A 197 4.23 23.41 6.89
CA GLU A 197 4.10 23.04 8.30
C GLU A 197 4.19 21.51 8.48
N THR A 198 3.68 20.74 7.52
CA THR A 198 3.85 19.28 7.53
C THR A 198 5.31 18.93 7.38
N LEU A 199 5.99 19.46 6.37
CA LEU A 199 7.41 19.20 6.16
C LEU A 199 8.26 19.61 7.37
N ALA A 200 7.98 20.77 7.97
CA ALA A 200 8.69 21.23 9.18
C ALA A 200 8.51 20.30 10.39
N PHE A 201 7.38 19.60 10.48
CA PHE A 201 7.10 18.66 11.56
C PHE A 201 7.79 17.29 11.37
N LEU A 202 8.00 16.84 10.13
CA LEU A 202 8.51 15.50 9.83
C LEU A 202 9.85 15.16 10.48
N PRO A 203 10.88 16.04 10.53
CA PRO A 203 12.13 15.76 11.22
C PRO A 203 11.94 15.45 12.70
N TYR A 204 11.12 16.23 13.39
CA TYR A 204 10.77 15.98 14.79
C TYR A 204 10.04 14.64 14.95
N PHE A 205 9.04 14.38 14.13
CA PHE A 205 8.26 13.15 14.16
C PHE A 205 9.12 11.91 13.91
N THR A 206 9.97 11.95 12.87
CA THR A 206 10.88 10.85 12.54
C THR A 206 11.92 10.60 13.64
N ALA A 207 12.51 11.66 14.17
CA ALA A 207 13.47 11.53 15.27
C ALA A 207 12.84 10.93 16.54
N THR A 208 11.62 11.36 16.89
CA THR A 208 10.91 10.85 18.07
C THR A 208 10.42 9.42 17.91
N SER A 209 10.11 8.96 16.69
CA SER A 209 9.75 7.56 16.44
C SER A 209 10.90 6.60 16.75
N SER A 210 12.14 7.04 16.61
CA SER A 210 13.34 6.27 16.96
C SER A 210 13.46 5.97 18.46
N ASN A 211 12.86 6.79 19.32
CA ASN A 211 12.84 6.55 20.78
C ASN A 211 12.08 5.27 21.17
N VAL A 212 11.24 4.76 20.27
CA VAL A 212 10.50 3.50 20.44
C VAL A 212 10.96 2.44 19.43
N ASN A 213 12.19 2.57 18.94
CA ASN A 213 12.82 1.69 17.95
C ASN A 213 12.11 1.64 16.57
N TYR A 214 11.24 2.60 16.26
CA TYR A 214 10.50 2.65 15.00
C TYR A 214 11.32 3.38 13.94
N GLY A 215 12.46 2.78 13.54
CA GLY A 215 13.46 3.39 12.67
C GLY A 215 13.21 3.17 11.17
N TYR A 216 12.55 2.07 10.79
CA TYR A 216 12.18 1.82 9.39
C TYR A 216 10.88 2.53 9.04
N TRP A 217 11.02 3.80 8.71
CA TRP A 217 9.94 4.75 8.59
C TRP A 217 10.12 5.64 7.37
N GLY A 218 9.03 6.02 6.75
CA GLY A 218 9.02 6.93 5.62
C GLY A 218 7.79 7.82 5.59
N HIS A 219 7.70 8.59 4.53
CA HIS A 219 6.61 9.54 4.31
C HIS A 219 6.19 9.53 2.85
N ASP A 220 4.99 10.00 2.58
CA ASP A 220 4.59 10.37 1.22
C ASP A 220 5.27 11.70 0.87
N ILE A 221 6.41 11.62 0.16
CA ILE A 221 7.19 12.80 -0.22
C ILE A 221 6.33 13.71 -1.11
N GLY A 222 6.16 14.95 -0.66
CA GLY A 222 5.28 15.92 -1.28
C GLY A 222 3.88 16.00 -0.65
N GLY A 223 3.55 15.10 0.27
CA GLY A 223 2.23 15.01 0.91
C GLY A 223 1.18 14.36 0.00
N HIS A 224 0.20 13.72 0.59
CA HIS A 224 -0.90 13.08 -0.13
C HIS A 224 -2.09 14.01 -0.32
N MET A 225 -2.50 14.70 0.75
CA MET A 225 -3.67 15.58 0.76
C MET A 225 -3.31 17.02 0.42
N PHE A 226 -4.27 17.74 -0.16
CA PHE A 226 -4.13 19.14 -0.49
C PHE A 226 -5.47 19.87 -0.29
N LYS A 227 -5.41 21.20 -0.18
CA LYS A 227 -6.60 22.00 -0.06
C LYS A 227 -7.35 22.10 -1.40
N LYS A 228 -8.66 22.28 -1.35
CA LYS A 228 -9.51 22.36 -2.54
C LYS A 228 -9.06 23.44 -3.53
N GLU A 229 -8.54 24.54 -3.02
CA GLU A 229 -8.03 25.70 -3.78
C GLU A 229 -6.63 25.47 -4.39
N THR A 230 -5.94 24.41 -4.03
CA THR A 230 -4.62 24.09 -4.57
C THR A 230 -4.72 23.81 -6.07
N LYS A 231 -3.94 24.52 -6.87
CA LYS A 231 -3.98 24.44 -8.34
C LYS A 231 -2.90 23.50 -8.90
N ALA A 232 -1.78 23.38 -8.21
CA ALA A 232 -0.65 22.56 -8.62
C ALA A 232 0.23 22.22 -7.42
N THR A 233 1.13 21.25 -7.59
CA THR A 233 2.23 21.00 -6.65
C THR A 233 3.13 22.22 -6.57
N ASP A 234 3.46 22.67 -5.35
CA ASP A 234 4.48 23.69 -5.12
C ASP A 234 5.88 23.06 -5.39
N PRO A 235 6.62 23.53 -6.42
CA PRO A 235 7.90 22.91 -6.81
C PRO A 235 8.98 23.04 -5.72
N GLU A 236 9.03 24.17 -5.00
CA GLU A 236 10.02 24.34 -3.94
C GLU A 236 9.72 23.42 -2.75
N LEU A 237 8.48 23.41 -2.27
CA LEU A 237 8.06 22.52 -1.20
C LEU A 237 8.39 21.06 -1.55
N TYR A 238 8.08 20.64 -2.77
CA TYR A 238 8.35 19.26 -3.21
C TYR A 238 9.85 18.97 -3.27
N THR A 239 10.65 19.91 -3.80
CA THR A 239 12.12 19.80 -3.82
C THR A 239 12.70 19.65 -2.40
N ARG A 240 12.28 20.50 -1.46
CA ARG A 240 12.73 20.43 -0.07
C ARG A 240 12.30 19.12 0.61
N TRP A 241 11.14 18.63 0.26
CA TRP A 241 10.67 17.35 0.79
C TRP A 241 11.48 16.16 0.25
N LEU A 242 11.87 16.18 -1.03
CA LEU A 242 12.80 15.22 -1.59
C LEU A 242 14.15 15.25 -0.87
N GLN A 243 14.73 16.44 -0.70
CA GLN A 243 15.99 16.60 0.05
C GLN A 243 15.90 16.06 1.48
N TYR A 244 14.78 16.27 2.17
CA TYR A 244 14.54 15.66 3.47
C TYR A 244 14.39 14.14 3.37
N GLY A 245 13.71 13.65 2.36
CA GLY A 245 13.42 12.23 2.15
C GLY A 245 14.66 11.34 2.08
N VAL A 246 15.80 11.87 1.59
CA VAL A 246 17.08 11.15 1.58
C VAL A 246 17.53 10.68 2.97
N PHE A 247 17.12 11.38 4.02
CA PHE A 247 17.44 11.02 5.40
C PHE A 247 16.43 10.06 6.03
N THR A 248 15.47 9.57 5.25
CA THR A 248 14.49 8.56 5.71
C THR A 248 14.79 7.20 5.06
N PRO A 249 14.62 6.09 5.79
CA PRO A 249 14.88 4.75 5.24
C PRO A 249 14.02 4.38 4.03
N ILE A 250 12.89 5.06 3.85
CA ILE A 250 11.98 4.85 2.72
C ILE A 250 11.89 6.13 1.92
N PHE A 251 12.49 6.11 0.74
CA PHE A 251 12.43 7.21 -0.22
C PHE A 251 11.31 6.95 -1.23
N LYS A 252 10.11 7.46 -0.96
CA LYS A 252 8.91 7.22 -1.77
C LYS A 252 8.19 8.52 -2.07
N THR A 253 7.92 8.80 -3.34
CA THR A 253 6.95 9.83 -3.73
C THR A 253 5.56 9.22 -3.82
N HIS A 254 4.55 9.97 -3.44
CA HIS A 254 3.16 9.56 -3.56
C HIS A 254 2.25 10.78 -3.76
N SER A 255 1.16 10.60 -4.49
CA SER A 255 0.13 11.63 -4.68
C SER A 255 -1.21 10.98 -4.91
N THR A 256 -2.26 11.79 -4.91
CA THR A 256 -3.57 11.34 -5.37
C THR A 256 -3.61 11.27 -6.90
N LYS A 257 -4.67 10.67 -7.44
CA LYS A 257 -4.94 10.65 -8.90
C LYS A 257 -5.45 11.98 -9.46
N ASP A 258 -5.43 13.08 -8.70
CA ASP A 258 -5.77 14.40 -9.21
C ASP A 258 -4.60 14.94 -10.05
N PRO A 259 -4.82 15.23 -11.34
CA PRO A 259 -3.74 15.63 -12.24
C PRO A 259 -3.11 16.99 -11.88
N ARG A 260 -3.72 17.78 -11.00
CA ARG A 260 -3.12 19.01 -10.47
C ARG A 260 -1.94 18.74 -9.53
N ILE A 261 -1.91 17.53 -8.93
CA ILE A 261 -0.95 17.15 -7.90
C ILE A 261 -0.01 16.09 -8.45
N GLU A 262 0.59 16.39 -9.58
CA GLU A 262 1.55 15.48 -10.22
C GLU A 262 2.87 15.46 -9.46
N ARG A 263 3.52 14.28 -9.40
CA ARG A 263 4.78 14.03 -8.68
C ARG A 263 5.89 13.49 -9.58
N TYR A 264 5.69 13.46 -10.89
CA TYR A 264 6.75 13.10 -11.80
C TYR A 264 7.80 14.20 -11.86
N LEU A 265 9.05 13.90 -11.51
CA LEU A 265 10.13 14.88 -11.38
C LEU A 265 10.37 15.68 -12.68
N TRP A 266 10.14 15.09 -13.83
CA TRP A 266 10.28 15.77 -15.13
C TRP A 266 9.18 16.82 -15.44
N PHE A 267 8.18 16.96 -14.58
CA PHE A 267 7.23 18.08 -14.67
C PHE A 267 7.76 19.34 -13.98
N PHE A 268 8.90 19.26 -13.34
CA PHE A 268 9.56 20.35 -12.63
C PHE A 268 10.94 20.67 -13.27
N PRO A 269 11.01 21.08 -14.55
CA PRO A 269 12.27 21.17 -15.29
C PRO A 269 13.29 22.11 -14.63
N ASP A 270 12.83 23.21 -14.06
CA ASP A 270 13.69 24.21 -13.38
C ASP A 270 14.27 23.69 -12.06
N HIS A 271 13.68 22.65 -11.48
CA HIS A 271 14.07 22.02 -10.23
C HIS A 271 14.71 20.63 -10.43
N LEU A 272 14.62 20.07 -11.63
CA LEU A 272 14.95 18.67 -11.91
C LEU A 272 16.37 18.31 -11.47
N PHE A 273 17.33 19.19 -11.68
CA PHE A 273 18.72 18.95 -11.27
C PHE A 273 18.80 18.72 -9.74
N VAL A 274 18.23 19.64 -8.96
CA VAL A 274 18.23 19.55 -7.49
C VAL A 274 17.39 18.38 -6.98
N MET A 275 16.29 18.04 -7.66
CA MET A 275 15.45 16.90 -7.32
C MET A 275 16.11 15.57 -7.64
N ARG A 276 17.00 15.52 -8.62
CA ARG A 276 17.74 14.32 -9.00
C ARG A 276 18.87 13.98 -8.03
N GLU A 277 19.62 14.97 -7.54
CA GLU A 277 20.70 14.73 -6.57
C GLU A 277 20.31 13.87 -5.36
N PRO A 278 19.12 14.08 -4.72
CA PRO A 278 18.63 13.20 -3.68
C PRO A 278 18.40 11.75 -4.12
N SER A 279 17.93 11.53 -5.35
CA SER A 279 17.70 10.16 -5.85
C SER A 279 19.01 9.38 -6.08
N ASP A 280 20.13 10.09 -6.34
CA ASP A 280 21.45 9.47 -6.49
C ASP A 280 22.06 9.06 -5.13
N CYS A 281 21.52 9.58 -4.03
CA CYS A 281 21.99 9.33 -2.66
C CYS A 281 21.11 8.32 -1.89
N ALA A 282 19.94 8.00 -2.41
CA ALA A 282 18.97 7.12 -1.76
C ALA A 282 19.15 5.66 -2.17
#